data_72b545d412a0aee36db00b68cdacc99a
#
_entry.id   72b545d412a0aee36db00b68cdacc99a
#
_cell.length_a   1.000
_cell.length_b   1.000
_cell.length_c   1.000
_cell.angle_alpha   90.00
_cell.angle_beta   90.00
_cell.angle_gamma   90.00
#
_symmetry.space_group_name_H-M   'P 1'
#
loop_
_entity.id
_entity.type
_entity.pdbx_description
1 polymer ?
#
loop_
_entity_poly.entity_id
_entity_poly.type
_entity_poly.pdbx_seq_one_letter_code
_entity_poly.pdbx_strand_id
1 'polypeptide(L)'
;MNTIKKFIHYYGPYKAVFFIDLICAAVISLVDLAYPQILRTMTKTLFTQDKDMILHALPVIAVSLFVMYIVQSLCKYYVTCQGHMMGANMERDMRQELFDHYQQLSFSYYSQNNSGQMMSKLVSDLFDISEFAHHGPENLFISLVKIVGAFIFLFFINKKLALPLIILVIVMFVFSFRQNAKMQETFMENRRKIGDVNASLQDTLSGIRVVQSFANEDIEREKFKKSNEAFLVSKRDNYHCMGGFMSSNLFFQGMMYLVTLVYGGYLIAQGEMQTGDLAMYALYIGIFISPIQILVELVEMMQKGLSGFRRFLDVMETESEIKDADDAVELKDVKGHVRYDHVSFHYSDDETPVLSDISIDIPAGRSIALVGPSGSGKTTICSLLPRFYDVTGGSITVDGKNIRGLTLKSLRSQIGMVQQDVYLFDGTIKDNIAYGKPGATDDEIIKAAKCASIHDFIMELPDGYDTYVGERGTRLSGGQKQRISIARVFLKNPPILILDEATSALDNESERWIQKSLEELSKNRTTITIAHRLSTIRDADEIIVITEDGIAERGTHAELLAQNGVYAAYYNM
;
A
#
# COMPACT_ATOMS: atom_id res chain seq x y z
N MET A 1 19.19 -10.97 8.28
CA MET A 1 20.05 -9.79 7.93
C MET A 1 19.48 -8.58 8.65
N ASN A 2 20.28 -7.69 9.24
CA ASN A 2 19.77 -6.53 10.00
C ASN A 2 18.95 -5.63 9.06
N THR A 3 17.78 -5.15 9.48
CA THR A 3 16.86 -4.27 8.74
C THR A 3 17.59 -3.09 8.07
N ILE A 4 18.53 -2.47 8.80
CA ILE A 4 19.34 -1.36 8.28
C ILE A 4 20.20 -1.80 7.09
N LYS A 5 20.78 -3.01 7.12
CA LYS A 5 21.60 -3.51 6.02
C LYS A 5 20.78 -3.77 4.76
N LYS A 6 19.55 -4.26 4.91
CA LYS A 6 18.60 -4.42 3.80
C LYS A 6 18.18 -3.05 3.23
N PHE A 7 17.92 -2.06 4.11
CA PHE A 7 17.59 -0.71 3.70
C PHE A 7 18.72 -0.06 2.87
N ILE A 8 19.98 -0.17 3.33
CA ILE A 8 21.14 0.37 2.60
C ILE A 8 21.29 -0.27 1.21
N HIS A 9 20.82 -1.49 1.01
CA HIS A 9 20.89 -2.15 -0.30
C HIS A 9 20.16 -1.38 -1.40
N TYR A 10 19.03 -0.74 -1.07
CA TYR A 10 18.24 0.05 -2.02
C TYR A 10 18.94 1.32 -2.53
N TYR A 11 20.00 1.81 -1.85
CA TYR A 11 20.84 2.86 -2.38
C TYR A 11 21.79 2.38 -3.49
N GLY A 12 21.89 1.07 -3.70
CA GLY A 12 22.83 0.47 -4.65
C GLY A 12 22.85 1.14 -6.03
N PRO A 13 21.68 1.28 -6.72
CA PRO A 13 21.60 1.93 -8.02
C PRO A 13 21.87 3.45 -7.97
N TYR A 14 21.69 4.10 -6.82
CA TYR A 14 21.68 5.56 -6.64
C TYR A 14 22.92 6.10 -5.92
N LYS A 15 23.97 5.28 -5.70
CA LYS A 15 25.17 5.64 -4.94
C LYS A 15 25.82 6.94 -5.41
N ALA A 16 25.92 7.14 -6.73
CA ALA A 16 26.57 8.35 -7.28
C ALA A 16 25.78 9.60 -6.90
N VAL A 17 24.45 9.59 -7.07
CA VAL A 17 23.58 10.70 -6.71
C VAL A 17 23.68 10.99 -5.22
N PHE A 18 23.61 9.96 -4.37
CA PHE A 18 23.73 10.06 -2.92
C PHE A 18 25.04 10.72 -2.46
N PHE A 19 26.19 10.30 -3.00
CA PHE A 19 27.47 10.88 -2.61
C PHE A 19 27.65 12.30 -3.13
N ILE A 20 27.18 12.63 -4.36
CA ILE A 20 27.20 14.00 -4.86
C ILE A 20 26.29 14.90 -4.02
N ASP A 21 25.13 14.40 -3.59
CA ASP A 21 24.22 15.09 -2.69
C ASP A 21 24.90 15.46 -1.36
N LEU A 22 25.57 14.51 -0.72
CA LEU A 22 26.34 14.76 0.51
C LEU A 22 27.51 15.75 0.28
N ILE A 23 28.18 15.71 -0.87
CA ILE A 23 29.23 16.69 -1.21
C ILE A 23 28.62 18.08 -1.37
N CYS A 24 27.50 18.20 -2.07
CA CYS A 24 26.79 19.47 -2.20
C CYS A 24 26.32 20.01 -0.83
N ALA A 25 25.79 19.12 0.02
CA ALA A 25 25.41 19.45 1.39
C ALA A 25 26.59 19.92 2.25
N ALA A 26 27.77 19.31 2.06
CA ALA A 26 29.00 19.75 2.69
C ALA A 26 29.41 21.17 2.22
N VAL A 27 29.36 21.42 0.92
CA VAL A 27 29.68 22.75 0.34
C VAL A 27 28.75 23.83 0.89
N ILE A 28 27.41 23.55 0.91
CA ILE A 28 26.42 24.46 1.49
C ILE A 28 26.78 24.80 2.95
N SER A 29 27.06 23.76 3.75
CA SER A 29 27.36 23.91 5.18
C SER A 29 28.67 24.68 5.41
N LEU A 30 29.70 24.43 4.59
CA LEU A 30 30.98 25.14 4.65
C LEU A 30 30.86 26.61 4.26
N VAL A 31 30.02 26.93 3.26
CA VAL A 31 29.75 28.33 2.88
C VAL A 31 29.05 29.07 4.03
N ASP A 32 28.06 28.46 4.66
CA ASP A 32 27.37 29.05 5.82
C ASP A 32 28.35 29.31 6.99
N LEU A 33 29.27 28.39 7.24
CA LEU A 33 30.29 28.54 8.29
C LEU A 33 31.41 29.52 7.93
N ALA A 34 31.73 29.70 6.63
CA ALA A 34 32.79 30.61 6.17
C ALA A 34 32.36 32.07 6.24
N TYR A 35 31.09 32.38 6.02
CA TYR A 35 30.60 33.77 5.97
C TYR A 35 30.93 34.57 7.25
N PRO A 36 30.65 34.07 8.48
CA PRO A 36 31.05 34.78 9.70
C PRO A 36 32.56 34.99 9.79
N GLN A 37 33.41 34.06 9.33
CA GLN A 37 34.87 34.22 9.36
C GLN A 37 35.35 35.28 8.40
N ILE A 38 34.75 35.38 7.21
CA ILE A 38 35.05 36.47 6.25
C ILE A 38 34.72 37.82 6.89
N LEU A 39 33.52 37.93 7.49
CA LEU A 39 33.11 39.15 8.19
C LEU A 39 34.08 39.51 9.35
N ARG A 40 34.50 38.49 10.12
CA ARG A 40 35.50 38.68 11.18
C ARG A 40 36.83 39.24 10.63
N THR A 41 37.33 38.65 9.55
CA THR A 41 38.57 39.08 8.93
C THR A 41 38.46 40.52 8.38
N MET A 42 37.31 40.84 7.77
CA MET A 42 37.04 42.22 7.34
C MET A 42 37.05 43.21 8.50
N THR A 43 36.35 42.93 9.56
CA THR A 43 36.20 43.83 10.73
C THR A 43 37.50 43.97 11.53
N LYS A 44 38.27 42.89 11.70
CA LYS A 44 39.50 42.90 12.52
C LYS A 44 40.74 43.36 11.77
N THR A 45 40.85 43.05 10.48
CA THR A 45 42.08 43.24 9.75
C THR A 45 41.91 44.26 8.64
N LEU A 46 40.89 44.15 7.79
CA LEU A 46 40.73 44.99 6.62
C LEU A 46 40.29 46.41 6.99
N PHE A 47 39.25 46.56 7.80
CA PHE A 47 38.69 47.87 8.16
C PHE A 47 39.58 48.69 9.12
N THR A 48 40.67 48.11 9.61
CA THR A 48 41.71 48.82 10.38
C THR A 48 42.87 49.35 9.52
N GLN A 49 42.87 49.10 8.21
CA GLN A 49 43.87 49.52 7.25
C GLN A 49 43.53 50.89 6.62
N ASP A 50 44.46 51.41 5.83
CA ASP A 50 44.25 52.64 5.10
C ASP A 50 43.11 52.53 4.08
N LYS A 51 42.43 53.66 3.81
CA LYS A 51 41.29 53.77 2.92
C LYS A 51 41.52 53.12 1.55
N ASP A 52 42.71 53.33 0.97
CA ASP A 52 43.06 52.86 -0.37
C ASP A 52 43.15 51.31 -0.38
N MET A 53 43.73 50.71 0.65
CA MET A 53 43.80 49.26 0.81
C MET A 53 42.39 48.64 0.98
N ILE A 54 41.52 49.28 1.76
CA ILE A 54 40.12 48.84 1.92
C ILE A 54 39.42 48.88 0.56
N LEU A 55 39.49 49.98 -0.17
CA LEU A 55 38.84 50.14 -1.48
C LEU A 55 39.34 49.16 -2.54
N HIS A 56 40.61 48.78 -2.51
CA HIS A 56 41.17 47.75 -3.42
C HIS A 56 40.73 46.31 -3.05
N ALA A 57 40.53 46.01 -1.76
CA ALA A 57 40.13 44.68 -1.31
C ALA A 57 38.62 44.41 -1.51
N LEU A 58 37.75 45.43 -1.39
CA LEU A 58 36.28 45.26 -1.48
C LEU A 58 35.79 44.58 -2.77
N PRO A 59 36.28 44.94 -3.99
CA PRO A 59 35.83 44.25 -5.20
C PRO A 59 36.21 42.75 -5.22
N VAL A 60 37.41 42.42 -4.72
CA VAL A 60 37.86 41.02 -4.64
C VAL A 60 36.98 40.22 -3.71
N ILE A 61 36.66 40.77 -2.54
CA ILE A 61 35.74 40.12 -1.58
C ILE A 61 34.35 40.00 -2.16
N ALA A 62 33.84 41.06 -2.83
CA ALA A 62 32.53 41.03 -3.46
C ALA A 62 32.42 39.92 -4.52
N VAL A 63 33.44 39.83 -5.41
CA VAL A 63 33.48 38.76 -6.43
C VAL A 63 33.59 37.37 -5.77
N SER A 64 34.43 37.22 -4.75
CA SER A 64 34.58 35.94 -4.04
C SER A 64 33.29 35.49 -3.38
N LEU A 65 32.60 36.40 -2.67
CA LEU A 65 31.28 36.11 -2.06
C LEU A 65 30.22 35.79 -3.12
N PHE A 66 30.21 36.53 -4.22
CA PHE A 66 29.28 36.30 -5.32
C PHE A 66 29.46 34.90 -5.93
N VAL A 67 30.72 34.51 -6.21
CA VAL A 67 31.02 33.15 -6.70
C VAL A 67 30.63 32.10 -5.68
N MET A 68 30.94 32.32 -4.39
CA MET A 68 30.59 31.41 -3.30
C MET A 68 29.06 31.17 -3.22
N TYR A 69 28.25 32.23 -3.34
CA TYR A 69 26.78 32.10 -3.32
C TYR A 69 26.22 31.47 -4.59
N ILE A 70 26.85 31.68 -5.76
CA ILE A 70 26.48 30.95 -6.98
C ILE A 70 26.70 29.44 -6.77
N VAL A 71 27.89 29.06 -6.29
CA VAL A 71 28.19 27.63 -6.02
C VAL A 71 27.22 27.04 -4.99
N GLN A 72 26.96 27.76 -3.91
CA GLN A 72 25.98 27.34 -2.89
C GLN A 72 24.57 27.14 -3.49
N SER A 73 24.13 28.09 -4.34
CA SER A 73 22.82 28.00 -4.99
C SER A 73 22.72 26.81 -5.94
N LEU A 74 23.78 26.54 -6.72
CA LEU A 74 23.83 25.36 -7.60
C LEU A 74 23.83 24.06 -6.80
N CYS A 75 24.61 24.01 -5.70
CA CYS A 75 24.57 22.85 -4.80
C CYS A 75 23.20 22.68 -4.17
N LYS A 76 22.52 23.75 -3.73
CA LYS A 76 21.17 23.69 -3.18
C LYS A 76 20.16 23.21 -4.20
N TYR A 77 20.27 23.69 -5.45
CA TYR A 77 19.43 23.19 -6.54
C TYR A 77 19.62 21.69 -6.75
N TYR A 78 20.88 21.21 -6.78
CA TYR A 78 21.18 19.79 -6.94
C TYR A 78 20.58 18.96 -5.81
N VAL A 79 20.83 19.32 -4.56
CA VAL A 79 20.29 18.63 -3.36
C VAL A 79 18.76 18.58 -3.41
N THR A 80 18.12 19.72 -3.68
CA THR A 80 16.66 19.77 -3.73
C THR A 80 16.09 18.97 -4.90
N CYS A 81 16.70 19.01 -6.08
CA CYS A 81 16.17 18.33 -7.26
C CYS A 81 16.58 16.86 -7.29
N GLN A 82 17.88 16.56 -7.26
CA GLN A 82 18.38 15.21 -7.47
C GLN A 82 18.23 14.33 -6.22
N GLY A 83 18.34 14.91 -5.03
CA GLY A 83 18.09 14.20 -3.79
C GLY A 83 16.64 13.71 -3.69
N HIS A 84 15.65 14.59 -3.91
CA HIS A 84 14.23 14.17 -3.92
C HIS A 84 13.94 13.19 -5.05
N MET A 85 14.53 13.38 -6.25
CA MET A 85 14.38 12.42 -7.35
C MET A 85 14.97 11.05 -7.02
N MET A 86 16.05 10.98 -6.24
CA MET A 86 16.59 9.73 -5.73
C MET A 86 15.58 9.02 -4.83
N GLY A 87 15.00 9.75 -3.86
CA GLY A 87 13.94 9.20 -2.99
C GLY A 87 12.74 8.69 -3.78
N ALA A 88 12.23 9.48 -4.73
CA ALA A 88 11.11 9.12 -5.58
C ALA A 88 11.39 7.89 -6.47
N ASN A 89 12.61 7.76 -6.99
CA ASN A 89 13.00 6.59 -7.77
C ASN A 89 13.10 5.33 -6.89
N MET A 90 13.64 5.44 -5.68
CA MET A 90 13.65 4.33 -4.71
C MET A 90 12.22 3.90 -4.36
N GLU A 91 11.32 4.86 -4.12
CA GLU A 91 9.90 4.59 -3.86
C GLU A 91 9.23 3.88 -5.03
N ARG A 92 9.49 4.33 -6.27
CA ARG A 92 8.98 3.68 -7.48
C ARG A 92 9.45 2.23 -7.57
N ASP A 93 10.75 1.98 -7.38
CA ASP A 93 11.33 0.64 -7.51
C ASP A 93 10.79 -0.30 -6.44
N MET A 94 10.72 0.17 -5.18
CA MET A 94 10.13 -0.60 -4.07
C MET A 94 8.63 -0.86 -4.28
N ARG A 95 7.88 0.12 -4.83
CA ARG A 95 6.46 -0.05 -5.14
C ARG A 95 6.25 -1.10 -6.20
N GLN A 96 7.06 -1.10 -7.26
CA GLN A 96 6.99 -2.11 -8.30
C GLN A 96 7.31 -3.50 -7.75
N GLU A 97 8.39 -3.64 -6.99
CA GLU A 97 8.80 -4.90 -6.37
C GLU A 97 7.71 -5.45 -5.44
N LEU A 98 7.12 -4.60 -4.60
CA LEU A 98 6.04 -4.98 -3.70
C LEU A 98 4.77 -5.38 -4.47
N PHE A 99 4.43 -4.65 -5.53
CA PHE A 99 3.27 -4.98 -6.36
C PHE A 99 3.47 -6.31 -7.10
N ASP A 100 4.65 -6.55 -7.66
CA ASP A 100 4.99 -7.81 -8.33
C ASP A 100 4.96 -8.98 -7.33
N HIS A 101 5.42 -8.76 -6.10
CA HIS A 101 5.35 -9.78 -5.04
C HIS A 101 3.90 -10.07 -4.63
N TYR A 102 3.05 -9.05 -4.49
CA TYR A 102 1.62 -9.25 -4.26
C TYR A 102 0.97 -10.14 -5.34
N GLN A 103 1.31 -9.98 -6.62
CA GLN A 103 0.75 -10.82 -7.68
C GLN A 103 1.12 -12.31 -7.56
N GLN A 104 2.14 -12.65 -6.78
CA GLN A 104 2.62 -14.01 -6.56
C GLN A 104 2.07 -14.66 -5.29
N LEU A 105 1.49 -13.88 -4.37
CA LEU A 105 0.96 -14.40 -3.11
C LEU A 105 -0.29 -15.27 -3.33
N SER A 106 -0.49 -16.25 -2.45
CA SER A 106 -1.63 -17.16 -2.47
C SER A 106 -2.93 -16.47 -2.08
N PHE A 107 -4.06 -17.07 -2.44
CA PHE A 107 -5.39 -16.55 -2.13
C PHE A 107 -5.64 -16.46 -0.60
N SER A 108 -5.03 -17.36 0.19
CA SER A 108 -5.07 -17.33 1.66
C SER A 108 -4.55 -16.02 2.23
N TYR A 109 -3.48 -15.46 1.65
CA TYR A 109 -2.97 -14.16 2.08
C TYR A 109 -4.02 -13.04 1.92
N TYR A 110 -4.75 -13.02 0.80
CA TYR A 110 -5.76 -12.00 0.52
C TYR A 110 -7.02 -12.15 1.38
N SER A 111 -7.39 -13.37 1.78
CA SER A 111 -8.51 -13.61 2.69
C SER A 111 -8.23 -13.16 4.12
N GLN A 112 -6.96 -13.22 4.55
CA GLN A 112 -6.51 -12.84 5.89
C GLN A 112 -6.14 -11.35 6.01
N ASN A 113 -5.85 -10.67 4.90
CA ASN A 113 -5.38 -9.29 4.89
C ASN A 113 -6.38 -8.34 4.24
N ASN A 114 -6.60 -7.20 4.88
CA ASN A 114 -7.48 -6.16 4.36
C ASN A 114 -6.82 -5.39 3.20
N SER A 115 -7.54 -5.23 2.08
CA SER A 115 -7.06 -4.49 0.90
C SER A 115 -6.62 -3.05 1.21
N GLY A 116 -7.31 -2.38 2.14
CA GLY A 116 -6.94 -1.03 2.59
C GLY A 116 -5.57 -0.98 3.27
N GLN A 117 -5.23 -2.02 4.07
CA GLN A 117 -3.90 -2.13 4.69
C GLN A 117 -2.81 -2.40 3.64
N MET A 118 -3.09 -3.24 2.65
CA MET A 118 -2.17 -3.49 1.53
C MET A 118 -1.92 -2.21 0.72
N MET A 119 -2.96 -1.44 0.42
CA MET A 119 -2.82 -0.15 -0.25
C MET A 119 -2.02 0.86 0.58
N SER A 120 -2.22 0.90 1.91
CA SER A 120 -1.43 1.77 2.80
C SER A 120 0.06 1.45 2.74
N LYS A 121 0.43 0.16 2.64
CA LYS A 121 1.84 -0.26 2.47
C LYS A 121 2.43 0.19 1.13
N LEU A 122 1.63 0.15 0.04
CA LEU A 122 2.06 0.58 -1.30
C LEU A 122 2.18 2.10 -1.48
N VAL A 123 1.48 2.89 -0.65
CA VAL A 123 1.42 4.34 -0.80
C VAL A 123 2.06 5.05 0.39
N SER A 124 1.47 4.92 1.58
CA SER A 124 1.89 5.72 2.75
C SER A 124 3.22 5.26 3.34
N ASP A 125 3.42 3.93 3.47
CA ASP A 125 4.65 3.41 4.05
C ASP A 125 5.85 3.66 3.13
N LEU A 126 5.69 3.49 1.82
CA LEU A 126 6.75 3.76 0.85
C LEU A 126 7.12 5.25 0.78
N PHE A 127 6.13 6.14 0.92
CA PHE A 127 6.38 7.57 1.04
C PHE A 127 7.24 7.89 2.29
N ASP A 128 6.84 7.38 3.47
CA ASP A 128 7.62 7.58 4.70
C ASP A 128 9.05 7.01 4.60
N ILE A 129 9.21 5.88 3.89
CA ILE A 129 10.53 5.27 3.62
C ILE A 129 11.37 6.18 2.72
N SER A 130 10.81 6.72 1.64
CA SER A 130 11.52 7.56 0.68
C SER A 130 11.94 8.89 1.29
N GLU A 131 11.08 9.51 2.10
CA GLU A 131 11.38 10.72 2.87
C GLU A 131 12.56 10.50 3.82
N PHE A 132 12.54 9.39 4.56
CA PHE A 132 13.66 9.03 5.44
C PHE A 132 14.94 8.72 4.65
N ALA A 133 14.82 8.03 3.52
CA ALA A 133 15.96 7.66 2.69
C ALA A 133 16.71 8.89 2.14
N HIS A 134 15.98 9.94 1.78
CA HIS A 134 16.56 11.16 1.26
C HIS A 134 16.96 12.11 2.40
N HIS A 135 16.02 12.56 3.19
CA HIS A 135 16.25 13.58 4.21
C HIS A 135 17.02 13.08 5.44
N GLY A 136 16.94 11.79 5.75
CA GLY A 136 17.58 11.23 6.94
C GLY A 136 19.08 11.44 6.97
N PRO A 137 19.83 10.87 6.03
CA PRO A 137 21.29 11.04 5.96
C PRO A 137 21.72 12.47 5.68
N GLU A 138 21.02 13.20 4.79
CA GLU A 138 21.30 14.59 4.43
C GLU A 138 21.22 15.51 5.66
N ASN A 139 20.06 15.49 6.36
CA ASN A 139 19.82 16.34 7.51
C ASN A 139 20.77 16.03 8.68
N LEU A 140 21.06 14.74 8.90
CA LEU A 140 22.04 14.33 9.91
C LEU A 140 23.42 14.88 9.58
N PHE A 141 23.85 14.76 8.31
CA PHE A 141 25.16 15.22 7.87
C PHE A 141 25.29 16.75 7.95
N ILE A 142 24.33 17.51 7.40
CA ILE A 142 24.31 18.97 7.45
C ILE A 142 24.31 19.47 8.88
N SER A 143 23.46 18.88 9.74
CA SER A 143 23.35 19.29 11.14
C SER A 143 24.64 19.05 11.90
N LEU A 144 25.29 17.90 11.74
CA LEU A 144 26.56 17.62 12.37
C LEU A 144 27.66 18.57 11.90
N VAL A 145 27.79 18.80 10.59
CA VAL A 145 28.81 19.73 10.04
C VAL A 145 28.61 21.15 10.56
N LYS A 146 27.36 21.66 10.56
CA LYS A 146 27.07 23.02 11.02
C LYS A 146 27.27 23.19 12.52
N ILE A 147 26.79 22.27 13.35
CA ILE A 147 26.92 22.34 14.80
C ILE A 147 28.38 22.22 15.21
N VAL A 148 29.05 21.16 14.77
CA VAL A 148 30.46 20.91 15.13
C VAL A 148 31.34 22.01 14.58
N GLY A 149 31.18 22.41 13.31
CA GLY A 149 31.96 23.48 12.67
C GLY A 149 31.77 24.84 13.37
N ALA A 150 30.52 25.20 13.71
CA ALA A 150 30.24 26.42 14.44
C ALA A 150 30.95 26.43 15.82
N PHE A 151 30.88 25.34 16.58
CA PHE A 151 31.54 25.26 17.89
C PHE A 151 33.07 25.24 17.78
N ILE A 152 33.63 24.61 16.78
CA ILE A 152 35.08 24.69 16.50
C ILE A 152 35.50 26.17 16.31
N PHE A 153 34.80 26.92 15.46
CA PHE A 153 35.12 28.33 15.23
C PHE A 153 34.91 29.18 16.49
N LEU A 154 33.78 29.00 17.22
CA LEU A 154 33.51 29.74 18.46
C LEU A 154 34.57 29.46 19.53
N PHE A 155 35.04 28.21 19.64
CA PHE A 155 36.09 27.83 20.59
C PHE A 155 37.44 28.50 20.26
N PHE A 156 37.79 28.60 18.96
CA PHE A 156 38.99 29.31 18.53
C PHE A 156 38.87 30.83 18.64
N ILE A 157 37.65 31.40 18.63
CA ILE A 157 37.45 32.84 18.86
C ILE A 157 37.67 33.16 20.35
N ASN A 158 36.91 32.53 21.26
CA ASN A 158 37.10 32.66 22.68
C ASN A 158 36.53 31.46 23.42
N LYS A 159 37.40 30.62 23.98
CA LYS A 159 37.01 29.39 24.67
C LYS A 159 36.19 29.62 25.94
N LYS A 160 36.39 30.79 26.66
CA LYS A 160 35.65 31.13 27.89
C LYS A 160 34.19 31.40 27.57
N LEU A 161 33.87 32.04 26.44
CA LEU A 161 32.48 32.30 26.05
C LEU A 161 31.87 31.08 25.34
N ALA A 162 32.64 30.27 24.61
CA ALA A 162 32.14 29.07 23.93
C ALA A 162 31.62 28.01 24.92
N LEU A 163 32.28 27.82 26.07
CA LEU A 163 31.96 26.77 27.02
C LEU A 163 30.53 26.88 27.61
N PRO A 164 30.09 28.05 28.12
CA PRO A 164 28.71 28.20 28.59
C PRO A 164 27.67 28.05 27.50
N LEU A 165 27.99 28.41 26.24
CA LEU A 165 27.08 28.17 25.12
C LEU A 165 26.95 26.69 24.76
N ILE A 166 28.05 25.93 24.84
CA ILE A 166 27.99 24.46 24.66
C ILE A 166 27.08 23.82 25.71
N ILE A 167 27.21 24.27 26.99
CA ILE A 167 26.37 23.77 28.08
C ILE A 167 24.89 24.11 27.81
N LEU A 168 24.59 25.34 27.38
CA LEU A 168 23.22 25.75 27.03
C LEU A 168 22.64 24.94 25.88
N VAL A 169 23.44 24.65 24.87
CA VAL A 169 23.01 23.82 23.72
C VAL A 169 22.72 22.39 24.15
N ILE A 170 23.56 21.80 25.01
CA ILE A 170 23.30 20.45 25.54
C ILE A 170 21.99 20.45 26.37
N VAL A 171 21.79 21.44 27.22
CA VAL A 171 20.56 21.58 28.01
C VAL A 171 19.34 21.76 27.09
N MET A 172 19.44 22.64 26.11
CA MET A 172 18.41 22.84 25.09
C MET A 172 18.09 21.54 24.36
N PHE A 173 19.10 20.80 23.89
CA PHE A 173 18.92 19.54 23.17
C PHE A 173 18.19 18.50 24.02
N VAL A 174 18.63 18.28 25.27
CA VAL A 174 17.99 17.33 26.21
C VAL A 174 16.55 17.74 26.50
N PHE A 175 16.30 19.04 26.71
CA PHE A 175 14.96 19.54 26.95
C PHE A 175 14.06 19.39 25.73
N SER A 176 14.53 19.80 24.56
CA SER A 176 13.80 19.68 23.28
C SER A 176 13.50 18.23 22.94
N PHE A 177 14.45 17.32 23.19
CA PHE A 177 14.24 15.90 22.98
C PHE A 177 13.12 15.32 23.86
N ARG A 178 13.09 15.70 25.15
CA ARG A 178 12.00 15.30 26.07
C ARG A 178 10.65 15.88 25.67
N GLN A 179 10.61 17.15 25.29
CA GLN A 179 9.38 17.79 24.84
C GLN A 179 8.88 17.20 23.53
N ASN A 180 9.77 16.86 22.61
CA ASN A 180 9.40 16.19 21.35
C ASN A 180 8.78 14.81 21.63
N ALA A 181 9.35 14.02 22.54
CA ALA A 181 8.78 12.72 22.92
C ALA A 181 7.34 12.86 23.44
N LYS A 182 7.07 13.85 24.28
CA LYS A 182 5.71 14.16 24.77
C LYS A 182 4.78 14.65 23.66
N MET A 183 5.29 15.48 22.76
CA MET A 183 4.53 15.96 21.60
C MET A 183 4.14 14.81 20.68
N GLN A 184 5.02 13.82 20.47
CA GLN A 184 4.73 12.61 19.69
C GLN A 184 3.61 11.78 20.32
N GLU A 185 3.61 11.60 21.63
CA GLU A 185 2.54 10.89 22.34
C GLU A 185 1.16 11.56 22.11
N THR A 186 1.09 12.88 22.27
CA THR A 186 -0.16 13.63 22.04
C THR A 186 -0.56 13.64 20.56
N PHE A 187 0.40 13.62 19.64
CA PHE A 187 0.16 13.53 18.21
C PHE A 187 -0.44 12.16 17.81
N MET A 188 0.08 11.07 18.39
CA MET A 188 -0.46 9.72 18.17
C MET A 188 -1.89 9.59 18.71
N GLU A 189 -2.17 10.15 19.90
CA GLU A 189 -3.54 10.17 20.44
C GLU A 189 -4.48 10.99 19.56
N ASN A 190 -4.03 12.13 19.03
CA ASN A 190 -4.80 12.92 18.07
C ASN A 190 -5.09 12.14 16.78
N ARG A 191 -4.12 11.39 16.24
CA ARG A 191 -4.34 10.49 15.09
C ARG A 191 -5.36 9.38 15.39
N ARG A 192 -5.33 8.82 16.60
CA ARG A 192 -6.32 7.83 17.03
C ARG A 192 -7.72 8.44 17.06
N LYS A 193 -7.87 9.63 17.64
CA LYS A 193 -9.17 10.31 17.76
C LYS A 193 -9.76 10.73 16.40
N ILE A 194 -8.94 11.18 15.45
CA ILE A 194 -9.44 11.44 14.09
C ILE A 194 -9.81 10.13 13.37
N GLY A 195 -9.14 9.02 13.69
CA GLY A 195 -9.54 7.69 13.24
C GLY A 195 -10.93 7.30 13.75
N ASP A 196 -11.22 7.54 15.03
CA ASP A 196 -12.55 7.30 15.63
C ASP A 196 -13.65 8.15 14.94
N VAL A 197 -13.36 9.42 14.62
CA VAL A 197 -14.25 10.31 13.87
C VAL A 197 -14.51 9.77 12.46
N ASN A 198 -13.46 9.37 11.75
CA ASN A 198 -13.60 8.82 10.40
C ASN A 198 -14.41 7.52 10.37
N ALA A 199 -14.19 6.61 11.34
CA ALA A 199 -14.96 5.38 11.46
C ALA A 199 -16.46 5.67 11.71
N SER A 200 -16.77 6.62 12.61
CA SER A 200 -18.15 7.04 12.88
C SER A 200 -18.81 7.66 11.62
N LEU A 201 -18.07 8.50 10.89
CA LEU A 201 -18.57 9.09 9.63
C LEU A 201 -18.82 8.02 8.57
N GLN A 202 -17.88 7.10 8.38
CA GLN A 202 -18.00 6.03 7.40
C GLN A 202 -19.22 5.14 7.69
N ASP A 203 -19.44 4.78 8.95
CA ASP A 203 -20.57 3.95 9.39
C ASP A 203 -21.90 4.69 9.11
N THR A 204 -22.04 5.92 9.60
CA THR A 204 -23.25 6.71 9.42
C THR A 204 -23.56 7.00 7.94
N LEU A 205 -22.55 7.39 7.13
CA LEU A 205 -22.75 7.73 5.72
C LEU A 205 -23.02 6.49 4.87
N SER A 206 -22.37 5.36 5.16
CA SER A 206 -22.65 4.08 4.48
C SER A 206 -24.06 3.58 4.81
N GLY A 207 -24.51 3.78 6.06
CA GLY A 207 -25.83 3.42 6.54
C GLY A 207 -26.90 4.52 6.40
N ILE A 208 -26.66 5.61 5.64
CA ILE A 208 -27.53 6.80 5.64
C ILE A 208 -29.00 6.50 5.30
N ARG A 209 -29.25 5.53 4.41
CA ARG A 209 -30.62 5.10 4.09
C ARG A 209 -31.33 4.50 5.31
N VAL A 210 -30.60 3.73 6.13
CA VAL A 210 -31.12 3.16 7.37
C VAL A 210 -31.41 4.28 8.37
N VAL A 211 -30.46 5.18 8.58
CA VAL A 211 -30.63 6.33 9.49
C VAL A 211 -31.90 7.10 9.13
N GLN A 212 -32.07 7.46 7.85
CA GLN A 212 -33.22 8.22 7.36
C GLN A 212 -34.53 7.40 7.41
N SER A 213 -34.48 6.10 7.12
CA SER A 213 -35.69 5.26 7.15
C SER A 213 -36.27 5.08 8.56
N PHE A 214 -35.41 5.18 9.58
CA PHE A 214 -35.82 5.11 10.99
C PHE A 214 -35.94 6.50 11.66
N ALA A 215 -35.70 7.61 10.90
CA ALA A 215 -35.70 8.99 11.41
C ALA A 215 -34.80 9.18 12.65
N ASN A 216 -33.60 8.55 12.63
CA ASN A 216 -32.63 8.52 13.74
C ASN A 216 -31.46 9.50 13.54
N GLU A 217 -31.64 10.56 12.74
CA GLU A 217 -30.58 11.55 12.44
C GLU A 217 -30.03 12.23 13.70
N ASP A 218 -30.89 12.48 14.70
CA ASP A 218 -30.48 13.13 15.94
C ASP A 218 -29.58 12.22 16.79
N ILE A 219 -29.79 10.90 16.75
CA ILE A 219 -28.93 9.93 17.43
C ILE A 219 -27.52 9.95 16.80
N GLU A 220 -27.45 9.92 15.47
CA GLU A 220 -26.17 9.95 14.76
C GLU A 220 -25.46 11.31 14.91
N ARG A 221 -26.19 12.43 14.94
CA ARG A 221 -25.63 13.75 15.25
C ARG A 221 -24.96 13.79 16.63
N GLU A 222 -25.59 13.21 17.65
CA GLU A 222 -25.03 13.19 19.00
C GLU A 222 -23.80 12.29 19.11
N LYS A 223 -23.82 11.12 18.45
CA LYS A 223 -22.63 10.24 18.34
C LYS A 223 -21.46 10.97 17.69
N PHE A 224 -21.71 11.61 16.55
CA PHE A 224 -20.67 12.38 15.83
C PHE A 224 -20.13 13.53 16.70
N LYS A 225 -21.02 14.29 17.33
CA LYS A 225 -20.64 15.40 18.21
C LYS A 225 -19.71 14.94 19.31
N LYS A 226 -20.01 13.81 19.97
CA LYS A 226 -19.18 13.25 21.04
C LYS A 226 -17.77 12.88 20.53
N SER A 227 -17.67 12.21 19.38
CA SER A 227 -16.39 11.86 18.77
C SER A 227 -15.59 13.10 18.35
N ASN A 228 -16.27 14.10 17.76
CA ASN A 228 -15.66 15.35 17.32
C ASN A 228 -15.16 16.21 18.50
N GLU A 229 -15.89 16.26 19.62
CA GLU A 229 -15.44 16.91 20.84
C GLU A 229 -14.22 16.21 21.45
N ALA A 230 -14.20 14.87 21.48
CA ALA A 230 -13.04 14.12 21.95
C ALA A 230 -11.80 14.38 21.08
N PHE A 231 -11.98 14.48 19.76
CA PHE A 231 -10.90 14.89 18.84
C PHE A 231 -10.42 16.31 19.12
N LEU A 232 -11.33 17.28 19.35
CA LEU A 232 -10.97 18.67 19.67
C LEU A 232 -10.12 18.75 20.95
N VAL A 233 -10.46 17.97 21.98
CA VAL A 233 -9.70 17.91 23.22
C VAL A 233 -8.28 17.40 22.95
N SER A 234 -8.14 16.29 22.23
CA SER A 234 -6.82 15.73 21.87
C SER A 234 -5.98 16.70 21.02
N LYS A 235 -6.63 17.43 20.11
CA LYS A 235 -5.98 18.45 19.29
C LYS A 235 -5.48 19.64 20.11
N ARG A 236 -6.27 20.07 21.10
CA ARG A 236 -5.87 21.13 22.05
C ARG A 236 -4.63 20.70 22.83
N ASP A 237 -4.59 19.47 23.36
CA ASP A 237 -3.46 18.96 24.13
C ASP A 237 -2.20 18.87 23.26
N ASN A 238 -2.34 18.45 22.01
CA ASN A 238 -1.23 18.46 21.04
C ASN A 238 -0.71 19.89 20.79
N TYR A 239 -1.60 20.88 20.58
CA TYR A 239 -1.16 22.26 20.39
C TYR A 239 -0.52 22.88 21.62
N HIS A 240 -0.94 22.49 22.83
CA HIS A 240 -0.24 22.90 24.05
C HIS A 240 1.18 22.34 24.13
N CYS A 241 1.37 21.07 23.77
CA CYS A 241 2.72 20.48 23.72
C CYS A 241 3.58 21.13 22.63
N MET A 242 3.02 21.38 21.43
CA MET A 242 3.72 22.05 20.34
C MET A 242 4.10 23.49 20.70
N GLY A 243 3.18 24.24 21.33
CA GLY A 243 3.46 25.59 21.82
C GLY A 243 4.56 25.60 22.89
N GLY A 244 4.55 24.64 23.82
CA GLY A 244 5.61 24.45 24.80
C GLY A 244 6.96 24.16 24.18
N PHE A 245 7.02 23.28 23.16
CA PHE A 245 8.24 22.97 22.41
C PHE A 245 8.80 24.20 21.69
N MET A 246 7.98 24.91 20.93
CA MET A 246 8.41 26.10 20.19
C MET A 246 8.86 27.24 21.10
N SER A 247 8.08 27.51 22.15
CA SER A 247 8.41 28.62 23.11
C SER A 247 9.67 28.32 23.90
N SER A 248 9.91 27.07 24.31
CA SER A 248 11.14 26.70 25.01
C SER A 248 12.37 26.83 24.13
N ASN A 249 12.29 26.43 22.82
CA ASN A 249 13.39 26.62 21.90
C ASN A 249 13.73 28.10 21.69
N LEU A 250 12.70 28.95 21.55
CA LEU A 250 12.87 30.41 21.49
C LEU A 250 13.52 30.98 22.77
N PHE A 251 13.10 30.49 23.94
CA PHE A 251 13.69 30.89 25.22
C PHE A 251 15.18 30.52 25.30
N PHE A 252 15.58 29.30 24.99
CA PHE A 252 16.99 28.90 24.97
C PHE A 252 17.82 29.71 23.97
N GLN A 253 17.26 30.00 22.79
CA GLN A 253 17.89 30.89 21.82
C GLN A 253 18.13 32.28 22.42
N GLY A 254 17.13 32.87 23.08
CA GLY A 254 17.24 34.15 23.77
C GLY A 254 18.31 34.12 24.88
N MET A 255 18.38 33.02 25.63
CA MET A 255 19.41 32.85 26.67
C MET A 255 20.82 32.78 26.10
N MET A 256 21.00 32.14 24.91
CA MET A 256 22.31 32.14 24.24
C MET A 256 22.73 33.55 23.81
N TYR A 257 21.81 34.36 23.26
CA TYR A 257 22.07 35.76 22.94
C TYR A 257 22.37 36.58 24.19
N LEU A 258 21.61 36.38 25.29
CA LEU A 258 21.84 37.06 26.57
C LEU A 258 23.24 36.75 27.10
N VAL A 259 23.61 35.46 27.16
CA VAL A 259 24.96 35.07 27.62
C VAL A 259 26.04 35.67 26.72
N THR A 260 25.83 35.66 25.42
CA THR A 260 26.78 36.24 24.45
C THR A 260 26.96 37.72 24.70
N LEU A 261 25.89 38.50 24.86
CA LEU A 261 25.96 39.94 25.07
C LEU A 261 26.53 40.31 26.46
N VAL A 262 26.03 39.69 27.52
CA VAL A 262 26.40 40.05 28.89
C VAL A 262 27.79 39.52 29.24
N TYR A 263 28.01 38.21 29.09
CA TYR A 263 29.32 37.63 29.43
C TYR A 263 30.39 37.99 28.41
N GLY A 264 30.03 38.04 27.10
CA GLY A 264 30.93 38.55 26.07
C GLY A 264 31.32 40.04 26.30
N GLY A 265 30.35 40.88 26.66
CA GLY A 265 30.63 42.27 27.06
C GLY A 265 31.57 42.38 28.29
N TYR A 266 31.41 41.50 29.27
CA TYR A 266 32.33 41.38 30.38
C TYR A 266 33.76 41.02 29.91
N LEU A 267 33.89 40.03 29.03
CA LEU A 267 35.19 39.64 28.49
C LEU A 267 35.86 40.74 27.63
N ILE A 268 35.07 41.57 26.95
CA ILE A 268 35.56 42.74 26.25
C ILE A 268 36.10 43.77 27.24
N ALA A 269 35.40 44.06 28.32
CA ALA A 269 35.82 44.95 29.37
C ALA A 269 37.14 44.51 30.07
N GLN A 270 37.39 43.20 30.13
CA GLN A 270 38.63 42.60 30.62
C GLN A 270 39.76 42.60 29.56
N GLY A 271 39.48 43.03 28.31
CA GLY A 271 40.44 42.99 27.22
C GLY A 271 40.71 41.59 26.63
N GLU A 272 39.91 40.59 27.00
CA GLU A 272 40.04 39.19 26.55
C GLU A 272 39.31 38.89 25.22
N MET A 273 38.48 39.85 24.75
CA MET A 273 37.67 39.68 23.53
C MET A 273 37.50 41.03 22.83
N GLN A 274 37.34 41.01 21.53
CA GLN A 274 37.11 42.23 20.72
C GLN A 274 35.62 42.41 20.42
N THR A 275 35.13 43.63 20.25
CA THR A 275 33.74 43.96 19.98
C THR A 275 33.18 43.23 18.75
N GLY A 276 33.98 43.09 17.68
CA GLY A 276 33.61 42.38 16.48
C GLY A 276 33.35 40.87 16.69
N ASP A 277 33.94 40.28 17.72
CA ASP A 277 33.72 38.87 18.03
C ASP A 277 32.29 38.56 18.54
N LEU A 278 31.60 39.55 19.20
CA LEU A 278 30.20 39.39 19.56
C LEU A 278 29.28 39.16 18.37
N ALA A 279 29.52 39.91 17.28
CA ALA A 279 28.73 39.71 16.06
C ALA A 279 28.93 38.30 15.47
N MET A 280 30.16 37.75 15.57
CA MET A 280 30.45 36.38 15.12
C MET A 280 29.65 35.36 15.95
N TYR A 281 29.67 35.51 17.27
CA TYR A 281 28.90 34.64 18.16
C TYR A 281 27.42 34.68 17.82
N ALA A 282 26.84 35.86 17.59
CA ALA A 282 25.45 36.02 17.21
C ALA A 282 25.11 35.31 15.87
N LEU A 283 25.99 35.45 14.86
CA LEU A 283 25.82 34.79 13.58
C LEU A 283 25.90 33.25 13.71
N TYR A 284 26.89 32.72 14.45
CA TYR A 284 27.03 31.29 14.62
C TYR A 284 25.86 30.70 15.43
N ILE A 285 25.31 31.41 16.42
CA ILE A 285 24.09 31.00 17.12
C ILE A 285 22.96 30.79 16.10
N GLY A 286 22.75 31.72 15.15
CA GLY A 286 21.78 31.58 14.07
C GLY A 286 22.02 30.35 13.18
N ILE A 287 23.29 29.99 12.93
CA ILE A 287 23.68 28.89 12.04
C ILE A 287 23.37 27.52 12.70
N PHE A 288 23.60 27.31 14.00
CA PHE A 288 23.46 25.99 14.63
C PHE A 288 22.10 25.72 15.29
N ILE A 289 21.25 26.73 15.51
CA ILE A 289 19.92 26.52 16.14
C ILE A 289 19.00 25.67 15.28
N SER A 290 18.82 26.04 14.00
CA SER A 290 17.97 25.27 13.07
C SER A 290 18.41 23.81 12.94
N PRO A 291 19.69 23.48 12.76
CA PRO A 291 20.19 22.09 12.80
C PRO A 291 19.80 21.30 14.07
N ILE A 292 19.79 21.94 15.24
CA ILE A 292 19.39 21.26 16.49
C ILE A 292 17.91 20.85 16.42
N GLN A 293 17.03 21.71 15.91
CA GLN A 293 15.61 21.41 15.72
C GLN A 293 15.42 20.27 14.71
N ILE A 294 16.14 20.35 13.57
CA ILE A 294 16.10 19.30 12.54
C ILE A 294 16.53 17.94 13.10
N LEU A 295 17.57 17.88 13.96
CA LEU A 295 17.98 16.61 14.59
C LEU A 295 16.90 16.01 15.52
N VAL A 296 16.12 16.86 16.18
CA VAL A 296 14.99 16.39 17.01
C VAL A 296 13.87 15.83 16.15
N GLU A 297 13.54 16.49 15.04
CA GLU A 297 12.52 16.04 14.08
C GLU A 297 12.96 14.77 13.31
N LEU A 298 14.25 14.61 13.06
CA LEU A 298 14.83 13.45 12.38
C LEU A 298 14.51 12.14 13.10
N VAL A 299 14.40 12.15 14.44
CA VAL A 299 14.05 10.94 15.22
C VAL A 299 12.67 10.41 14.82
N GLU A 300 11.69 11.29 14.63
CA GLU A 300 10.35 10.91 14.17
C GLU A 300 10.37 10.33 12.75
N MET A 301 11.03 11.04 11.84
CA MET A 301 11.18 10.60 10.45
C MET A 301 11.84 9.22 10.37
N MET A 302 12.90 9.00 11.16
CA MET A 302 13.58 7.71 11.25
C MET A 302 12.65 6.60 11.79
N GLN A 303 11.83 6.88 12.81
CA GLN A 303 10.89 5.92 13.35
C GLN A 303 9.82 5.54 12.33
N LYS A 304 9.23 6.51 11.62
CA LYS A 304 8.24 6.28 10.56
C LYS A 304 8.85 5.48 9.41
N GLY A 305 9.97 5.94 8.86
CA GLY A 305 10.63 5.31 7.73
C GLY A 305 11.09 3.87 8.04
N LEU A 306 11.73 3.64 9.19
CA LEU A 306 12.15 2.28 9.59
C LEU A 306 10.97 1.37 9.94
N SER A 307 9.88 1.91 10.50
CA SER A 307 8.67 1.12 10.77
C SER A 307 7.95 0.76 9.47
N GLY A 308 7.83 1.69 8.53
CA GLY A 308 7.33 1.43 7.18
C GLY A 308 8.18 0.37 6.47
N PHE A 309 9.51 0.49 6.54
CA PHE A 309 10.40 -0.48 5.93
C PHE A 309 10.31 -1.88 6.55
N ARG A 310 10.06 -2.00 7.86
CA ARG A 310 9.79 -3.32 8.48
C ARG A 310 8.52 -3.93 7.91
N ARG A 311 7.42 -3.17 7.84
CA ARG A 311 6.16 -3.66 7.24
C ARG A 311 6.29 -4.02 5.76
N PHE A 312 7.13 -3.30 5.03
CA PHE A 312 7.51 -3.66 3.65
C PHE A 312 8.24 -5.00 3.62
N LEU A 313 9.25 -5.20 4.47
CA LEU A 313 10.00 -6.45 4.56
C LEU A 313 9.11 -7.62 5.01
N ASP A 314 8.20 -7.40 5.96
CA ASP A 314 7.27 -8.44 6.42
C ASP A 314 6.46 -9.02 5.26
N VAL A 315 6.04 -8.17 4.31
CA VAL A 315 5.37 -8.63 3.09
C VAL A 315 6.34 -9.33 2.15
N MET A 316 7.49 -8.73 1.87
CA MET A 316 8.49 -9.28 0.93
C MET A 316 9.07 -10.63 1.38
N GLU A 317 9.09 -10.89 2.69
CA GLU A 317 9.54 -12.14 3.29
C GLU A 317 8.41 -13.18 3.43
N THR A 318 7.15 -12.78 3.16
CA THR A 318 6.02 -13.72 3.15
C THR A 318 6.13 -14.61 1.91
N GLU A 319 6.34 -15.89 2.14
CA GLU A 319 6.37 -16.86 1.05
C GLU A 319 4.95 -17.24 0.61
N SER A 320 4.72 -17.30 -0.71
CA SER A 320 3.46 -17.84 -1.22
C SER A 320 3.37 -19.33 -0.87
N GLU A 321 2.24 -19.74 -0.28
CA GLU A 321 1.95 -21.15 0.00
C GLU A 321 1.80 -21.96 -1.30
N ILE A 322 1.38 -21.31 -2.39
CA ILE A 322 1.13 -21.92 -3.69
C ILE A 322 2.16 -21.39 -4.69
N LYS A 323 3.06 -22.27 -5.10
CA LYS A 323 4.10 -21.98 -6.10
C LYS A 323 4.13 -23.08 -7.15
N ASP A 324 4.63 -22.75 -8.34
CA ASP A 324 5.00 -23.76 -9.31
C ASP A 324 6.15 -24.62 -8.75
N ALA A 325 6.04 -25.93 -8.93
CA ALA A 325 7.14 -26.82 -8.60
C ALA A 325 8.32 -26.59 -9.58
N ASP A 326 9.55 -26.87 -9.16
CA ASP A 326 10.74 -26.67 -10.01
C ASP A 326 10.68 -27.49 -11.32
N ASP A 327 9.97 -28.62 -11.28
CA ASP A 327 9.73 -29.53 -12.40
C ASP A 327 8.33 -29.41 -12.99
N ALA A 328 7.60 -28.33 -12.68
CA ALA A 328 6.24 -28.10 -13.15
C ALA A 328 6.18 -28.07 -14.69
N VAL A 329 5.24 -28.81 -15.26
CA VAL A 329 5.03 -28.90 -16.70
C VAL A 329 3.84 -28.07 -17.16
N GLU A 330 3.87 -27.59 -18.39
CA GLU A 330 2.70 -26.92 -18.98
C GLU A 330 1.60 -27.93 -19.31
N LEU A 331 0.36 -27.57 -19.03
CA LEU A 331 -0.84 -28.30 -19.40
C LEU A 331 -1.27 -27.88 -20.81
N LYS A 332 -1.17 -28.79 -21.79
CA LYS A 332 -1.53 -28.57 -23.22
C LYS A 332 -2.56 -29.59 -23.68
N ASP A 333 -3.31 -29.25 -24.73
CA ASP A 333 -4.29 -30.10 -25.39
C ASP A 333 -5.30 -30.78 -24.46
N VAL A 334 -5.90 -29.95 -23.58
CA VAL A 334 -6.75 -30.39 -22.48
C VAL A 334 -8.09 -30.92 -23.01
N LYS A 335 -8.41 -32.17 -22.68
CA LYS A 335 -9.73 -32.76 -22.90
C LYS A 335 -10.73 -32.42 -21.82
N GLY A 336 -10.22 -32.22 -20.59
CA GLY A 336 -11.01 -31.79 -19.44
C GLY A 336 -11.48 -32.90 -18.52
N HIS A 337 -10.86 -34.08 -18.51
CA HIS A 337 -11.15 -35.09 -17.49
C HIS A 337 -10.62 -34.62 -16.13
N VAL A 338 -11.48 -34.43 -15.15
CA VAL A 338 -11.14 -33.97 -13.79
C VAL A 338 -11.41 -35.07 -12.79
N ARG A 339 -10.44 -35.36 -11.91
CA ARG A 339 -10.60 -36.34 -10.85
C ARG A 339 -10.09 -35.79 -9.52
N TYR A 340 -10.93 -35.88 -8.50
CA TYR A 340 -10.59 -35.73 -7.10
C TYR A 340 -10.42 -37.15 -6.52
N ASP A 341 -9.30 -37.42 -5.89
CA ASP A 341 -8.95 -38.74 -5.39
C ASP A 341 -8.61 -38.64 -3.89
N HIS A 342 -9.55 -39.11 -3.05
CA HIS A 342 -9.45 -39.07 -1.58
C HIS A 342 -9.09 -37.70 -1.03
N VAL A 343 -9.71 -36.62 -1.56
CA VAL A 343 -9.37 -35.24 -1.22
C VAL A 343 -9.89 -34.87 0.17
N SER A 344 -8.96 -34.41 1.01
CA SER A 344 -9.24 -33.77 2.29
C SER A 344 -8.69 -32.35 2.32
N PHE A 345 -9.41 -31.45 3.00
CA PHE A 345 -9.00 -30.05 3.06
C PHE A 345 -9.51 -29.36 4.34
N HIS A 346 -8.69 -28.52 4.91
CA HIS A 346 -9.03 -27.49 5.90
C HIS A 346 -8.32 -26.17 5.56
N TYR A 347 -8.88 -25.04 6.00
CA TYR A 347 -8.22 -23.74 5.83
C TYR A 347 -7.07 -23.58 6.84
N SER A 348 -6.05 -22.79 6.50
CA SER A 348 -4.84 -22.63 7.31
C SER A 348 -5.07 -21.99 8.69
N ASP A 349 -6.16 -21.25 8.86
CA ASP A 349 -6.54 -20.56 10.09
C ASP A 349 -7.48 -21.40 11.00
N ASP A 350 -7.98 -22.52 10.50
CA ASP A 350 -8.87 -23.43 11.24
C ASP A 350 -8.57 -24.89 10.88
N GLU A 351 -8.17 -25.70 11.85
CA GLU A 351 -7.92 -27.13 11.66
C GLU A 351 -9.21 -27.97 11.47
N THR A 352 -10.39 -27.32 11.52
CA THR A 352 -11.66 -27.99 11.29
C THR A 352 -11.74 -28.49 9.85
N PRO A 353 -11.91 -29.82 9.61
CA PRO A 353 -12.01 -30.34 8.26
C PRO A 353 -13.22 -29.77 7.52
N VAL A 354 -13.00 -29.18 6.35
CA VAL A 354 -14.07 -28.71 5.45
C VAL A 354 -14.43 -29.78 4.45
N LEU A 355 -13.45 -30.57 4.01
CA LEU A 355 -13.63 -31.72 3.14
C LEU A 355 -12.90 -32.92 3.74
N SER A 356 -13.59 -34.08 3.79
CA SER A 356 -13.05 -35.34 4.30
C SER A 356 -13.25 -36.43 3.27
N ASP A 357 -12.16 -36.95 2.71
CA ASP A 357 -12.15 -38.14 1.82
C ASP A 357 -13.07 -38.04 0.59
N ILE A 358 -13.09 -36.89 -0.07
CA ILE A 358 -13.93 -36.61 -1.24
C ILE A 358 -13.31 -37.25 -2.48
N SER A 359 -14.05 -38.16 -3.13
CA SER A 359 -13.64 -38.78 -4.40
C SER A 359 -14.71 -38.53 -5.48
N ILE A 360 -14.33 -37.77 -6.52
CA ILE A 360 -15.20 -37.40 -7.65
C ILE A 360 -14.44 -37.65 -8.95
N ASP A 361 -15.07 -38.34 -9.90
CA ASP A 361 -14.55 -38.55 -11.24
C ASP A 361 -15.47 -37.90 -12.27
N ILE A 362 -14.96 -36.94 -13.03
CA ILE A 362 -15.72 -36.13 -14.00
C ILE A 362 -15.14 -36.35 -15.39
N PRO A 363 -15.72 -37.22 -16.20
CA PRO A 363 -15.23 -37.45 -17.55
C PRO A 363 -15.27 -36.18 -18.42
N ALA A 364 -14.36 -36.10 -19.37
CA ALA A 364 -14.29 -34.97 -20.31
C ALA A 364 -15.64 -34.70 -20.99
N GLY A 365 -16.05 -33.42 -20.99
CA GLY A 365 -17.29 -32.97 -21.60
C GLY A 365 -18.57 -33.29 -20.82
N ARG A 366 -18.48 -33.82 -19.60
CA ARG A 366 -19.61 -34.07 -18.72
C ARG A 366 -19.89 -32.89 -17.78
N SER A 367 -21.15 -32.78 -17.38
CA SER A 367 -21.67 -31.78 -16.48
C SER A 367 -22.03 -32.39 -15.14
N ILE A 368 -21.47 -31.88 -14.04
CA ILE A 368 -21.90 -32.26 -12.69
C ILE A 368 -22.52 -31.08 -11.96
N ALA A 369 -23.50 -31.36 -11.08
CA ALA A 369 -24.05 -30.37 -10.16
C ALA A 369 -23.72 -30.74 -8.70
N LEU A 370 -23.15 -29.79 -7.97
CA LEU A 370 -22.91 -29.92 -6.52
C LEU A 370 -24.05 -29.30 -5.74
N VAL A 371 -24.72 -30.11 -4.91
CA VAL A 371 -25.88 -29.71 -4.13
C VAL A 371 -25.64 -30.02 -2.64
N GLY A 372 -26.23 -29.26 -1.75
CA GLY A 372 -26.09 -29.45 -0.31
C GLY A 372 -26.26 -28.16 0.49
N PRO A 373 -26.28 -28.23 1.83
CA PRO A 373 -26.46 -27.06 2.69
C PRO A 373 -25.34 -26.04 2.54
N SER A 374 -25.60 -24.81 2.98
CA SER A 374 -24.55 -23.79 3.07
C SER A 374 -23.46 -24.30 4.03
N GLY A 375 -22.21 -24.09 3.67
CA GLY A 375 -21.05 -24.53 4.47
C GLY A 375 -20.59 -25.98 4.22
N SER A 376 -21.29 -26.78 3.37
CA SER A 376 -20.91 -28.19 3.09
C SER A 376 -19.66 -28.37 2.22
N GLY A 377 -18.90 -27.29 1.87
CA GLY A 377 -17.64 -27.39 1.13
C GLY A 377 -17.74 -27.32 -0.40
N LYS A 378 -18.94 -27.05 -1.00
CA LYS A 378 -19.13 -26.96 -2.47
C LYS A 378 -18.17 -25.93 -3.13
N THR A 379 -18.16 -24.70 -2.61
CA THR A 379 -17.28 -23.63 -3.11
C THR A 379 -15.81 -23.98 -2.90
N THR A 380 -15.49 -24.70 -1.83
CA THR A 380 -14.13 -25.18 -1.55
C THR A 380 -13.68 -26.17 -2.61
N ILE A 381 -14.52 -27.17 -2.99
CA ILE A 381 -14.21 -28.12 -4.09
C ILE A 381 -13.88 -27.36 -5.36
N CYS A 382 -14.70 -26.36 -5.72
CA CYS A 382 -14.48 -25.54 -6.90
C CYS A 382 -13.21 -24.68 -6.82
N SER A 383 -12.82 -24.23 -5.62
CA SER A 383 -11.61 -23.39 -5.41
C SER A 383 -10.31 -24.19 -5.42
N LEU A 384 -10.38 -25.49 -5.13
CA LEU A 384 -9.21 -26.38 -5.16
C LEU A 384 -8.76 -26.70 -6.60
N LEU A 385 -9.67 -26.78 -7.57
CA LEU A 385 -9.33 -27.15 -8.95
C LEU A 385 -8.41 -26.13 -9.65
N PRO A 386 -8.64 -24.80 -9.58
CA PRO A 386 -7.69 -23.80 -10.10
C PRO A 386 -6.46 -23.61 -9.20
N ARG A 387 -6.33 -24.45 -8.16
CA ARG A 387 -5.24 -24.40 -7.17
C ARG A 387 -5.13 -23.01 -6.53
N PHE A 388 -6.27 -22.48 -6.01
CA PHE A 388 -6.25 -21.33 -5.12
C PHE A 388 -5.80 -21.71 -3.72
N TYR A 389 -6.01 -22.99 -3.36
CA TYR A 389 -5.50 -23.68 -2.18
C TYR A 389 -4.98 -25.05 -2.58
N ASP A 390 -4.04 -25.60 -1.83
CA ASP A 390 -3.59 -26.99 -1.97
C ASP A 390 -4.38 -27.92 -1.04
N VAL A 391 -4.68 -29.14 -1.50
CA VAL A 391 -5.33 -30.14 -0.70
C VAL A 391 -4.44 -30.57 0.48
N THR A 392 -5.02 -30.83 1.64
CA THR A 392 -4.29 -31.35 2.82
C THR A 392 -4.09 -32.85 2.77
N GLY A 393 -4.94 -33.58 2.03
CA GLY A 393 -4.81 -35.01 1.76
C GLY A 393 -5.35 -35.35 0.38
N GLY A 394 -4.93 -36.48 -0.19
CA GLY A 394 -5.35 -36.90 -1.52
C GLY A 394 -4.70 -36.12 -2.67
N SER A 395 -5.34 -36.14 -3.84
CA SER A 395 -4.86 -35.43 -5.02
C SER A 395 -5.99 -35.05 -5.97
N ILE A 396 -5.72 -34.01 -6.79
CA ILE A 396 -6.60 -33.58 -7.89
C ILE A 396 -5.80 -33.71 -9.18
N THR A 397 -6.42 -34.31 -10.20
CA THR A 397 -5.80 -34.48 -11.52
C THR A 397 -6.66 -33.88 -12.61
N VAL A 398 -6.01 -33.36 -13.65
CA VAL A 398 -6.62 -32.95 -14.93
C VAL A 398 -5.96 -33.76 -16.04
N ASP A 399 -6.77 -34.50 -16.79
CA ASP A 399 -6.32 -35.44 -17.82
C ASP A 399 -5.21 -36.40 -17.31
N GLY A 400 -5.37 -36.90 -16.07
CA GLY A 400 -4.46 -37.81 -15.41
C GLY A 400 -3.17 -37.17 -14.86
N LYS A 401 -2.97 -35.86 -15.00
CA LYS A 401 -1.83 -35.12 -14.45
C LYS A 401 -2.21 -34.44 -13.14
N ASN A 402 -1.42 -34.64 -12.09
CA ASN A 402 -1.65 -33.99 -10.80
C ASN A 402 -1.45 -32.48 -10.94
N ILE A 403 -2.43 -31.67 -10.46
CA ILE A 403 -2.41 -30.21 -10.56
C ILE A 403 -1.21 -29.55 -9.85
N ARG A 404 -0.62 -30.22 -8.85
CA ARG A 404 0.59 -29.75 -8.16
C ARG A 404 1.84 -29.77 -9.02
N GLY A 405 1.89 -30.66 -10.00
CA GLY A 405 2.98 -30.74 -10.97
C GLY A 405 2.78 -29.91 -12.23
N LEU A 406 1.74 -29.06 -12.27
CA LEU A 406 1.45 -28.19 -13.41
C LEU A 406 1.80 -26.74 -13.09
N THR A 407 2.22 -25.96 -14.11
CA THR A 407 2.37 -24.52 -13.91
C THR A 407 0.99 -23.89 -13.70
N LEU A 408 0.87 -23.02 -12.69
CA LEU A 408 -0.38 -22.34 -12.32
C LEU A 408 -1.00 -21.60 -13.51
N LYS A 409 -0.16 -20.94 -14.32
CA LYS A 409 -0.59 -20.21 -15.51
C LYS A 409 -1.24 -21.15 -16.53
N SER A 410 -0.65 -22.30 -16.83
CA SER A 410 -1.20 -23.26 -17.78
C SER A 410 -2.49 -23.89 -17.27
N LEU A 411 -2.54 -24.30 -16.00
CA LEU A 411 -3.74 -24.85 -15.36
C LEU A 411 -4.90 -23.83 -15.38
N ARG A 412 -4.68 -22.63 -14.86
CA ARG A 412 -5.72 -21.58 -14.77
C ARG A 412 -6.19 -21.08 -16.14
N SER A 413 -5.35 -21.15 -17.15
CA SER A 413 -5.75 -20.82 -18.53
C SER A 413 -6.83 -21.77 -19.08
N GLN A 414 -6.83 -23.04 -18.65
CA GLN A 414 -7.77 -24.07 -19.10
C GLN A 414 -9.08 -24.10 -18.27
N ILE A 415 -9.21 -23.30 -17.24
CA ILE A 415 -10.38 -23.26 -16.37
C ILE A 415 -11.07 -21.90 -16.52
N GLY A 416 -12.34 -21.88 -16.86
CA GLY A 416 -13.21 -20.71 -16.81
C GLY A 416 -14.06 -20.73 -15.55
N MET A 417 -14.17 -19.59 -14.88
CA MET A 417 -14.95 -19.46 -13.67
C MET A 417 -15.97 -18.33 -13.83
N VAL A 418 -17.25 -18.65 -13.60
CA VAL A 418 -18.32 -17.67 -13.47
C VAL A 418 -18.68 -17.61 -11.99
N GLN A 419 -18.37 -16.50 -11.32
CA GLN A 419 -18.56 -16.32 -9.88
C GLN A 419 -19.93 -15.72 -9.59
N GLN A 420 -20.43 -15.96 -8.38
CA GLN A 420 -21.65 -15.36 -7.85
C GLN A 420 -21.54 -13.83 -7.79
N ASP A 421 -20.49 -13.33 -7.14
CA ASP A 421 -20.19 -11.90 -7.05
C ASP A 421 -19.28 -11.48 -8.20
N VAL A 422 -19.87 -10.81 -9.19
CA VAL A 422 -19.14 -10.35 -10.38
C VAL A 422 -18.35 -9.10 -10.07
N TYR A 423 -17.03 -9.18 -10.26
CA TYR A 423 -16.15 -8.04 -10.23
C TYR A 423 -15.90 -7.49 -11.64
N LEU A 424 -16.25 -6.23 -11.87
CA LEU A 424 -15.88 -5.48 -13.07
C LEU A 424 -14.78 -4.47 -12.71
N PHE A 425 -13.73 -4.49 -13.51
CA PHE A 425 -12.65 -3.50 -13.41
C PHE A 425 -13.13 -2.15 -13.90
N ASP A 426 -12.55 -1.10 -13.33
CA ASP A 426 -12.76 0.26 -13.79
C ASP A 426 -12.26 0.42 -15.23
N GLY A 427 -13.14 0.86 -16.13
CA GLY A 427 -12.89 0.91 -17.57
C GLY A 427 -14.17 0.79 -18.40
N THR A 428 -14.03 0.44 -19.67
CA THR A 428 -15.16 0.26 -20.60
C THR A 428 -15.73 -1.15 -20.52
N ILE A 429 -16.91 -1.36 -21.10
CA ILE A 429 -17.48 -2.71 -21.30
C ILE A 429 -16.54 -3.56 -22.16
N LYS A 430 -15.96 -2.98 -23.20
CA LYS A 430 -14.97 -3.61 -24.09
C LYS A 430 -13.76 -4.13 -23.30
N ASP A 431 -13.15 -3.28 -22.46
CA ASP A 431 -11.99 -3.65 -21.63
C ASP A 431 -12.33 -4.81 -20.71
N ASN A 432 -13.52 -4.76 -20.12
CA ASN A 432 -14.00 -5.79 -19.21
C ASN A 432 -14.22 -7.14 -19.91
N ILE A 433 -14.73 -7.18 -21.13
CA ILE A 433 -14.87 -8.43 -21.90
C ILE A 433 -13.50 -8.90 -22.38
N ALA A 434 -12.65 -8.00 -22.90
CA ALA A 434 -11.31 -8.30 -23.41
C ALA A 434 -10.37 -8.89 -22.34
N TYR A 435 -10.67 -8.69 -21.07
CA TYR A 435 -9.94 -9.28 -19.95
C TYR A 435 -9.88 -10.81 -20.02
N GLY A 436 -10.89 -11.45 -20.66
CA GLY A 436 -10.90 -12.90 -20.88
C GLY A 436 -9.81 -13.40 -21.84
N LYS A 437 -9.38 -12.56 -22.80
CA LYS A 437 -8.32 -12.84 -23.77
C LYS A 437 -7.62 -11.54 -24.16
N PRO A 438 -6.53 -11.17 -23.50
CA PRO A 438 -5.77 -9.97 -23.85
C PRO A 438 -5.34 -10.00 -25.34
N GLY A 439 -5.57 -8.90 -26.04
CA GLY A 439 -5.29 -8.79 -27.49
C GLY A 439 -6.36 -9.35 -28.41
N ALA A 440 -7.56 -9.68 -27.89
CA ALA A 440 -8.69 -10.08 -28.72
C ALA A 440 -9.12 -8.97 -29.67
N THR A 441 -9.55 -9.35 -30.87
CA THR A 441 -10.11 -8.42 -31.85
C THR A 441 -11.52 -7.99 -31.48
N ASP A 442 -11.97 -6.86 -32.02
CA ASP A 442 -13.33 -6.36 -31.78
C ASP A 442 -14.40 -7.38 -32.23
N ASP A 443 -14.17 -8.09 -33.34
CA ASP A 443 -15.06 -9.15 -33.81
C ASP A 443 -15.17 -10.30 -32.80
N GLU A 444 -14.06 -10.72 -32.19
CA GLU A 444 -14.05 -11.74 -31.13
C GLU A 444 -14.83 -11.29 -29.91
N ILE A 445 -14.65 -10.03 -29.49
CA ILE A 445 -15.36 -9.43 -28.35
C ILE A 445 -16.86 -9.35 -28.62
N ILE A 446 -17.26 -8.87 -29.80
CA ILE A 446 -18.66 -8.80 -30.24
C ILE A 446 -19.28 -10.20 -30.30
N LYS A 447 -18.57 -11.19 -30.83
CA LYS A 447 -19.04 -12.57 -30.84
C LYS A 447 -19.27 -13.13 -29.44
N ALA A 448 -18.33 -12.90 -28.53
CA ALA A 448 -18.46 -13.32 -27.12
C ALA A 448 -19.65 -12.63 -26.45
N ALA A 449 -19.86 -11.33 -26.67
CA ALA A 449 -20.99 -10.58 -26.16
C ALA A 449 -22.34 -11.09 -26.70
N LYS A 450 -22.41 -11.49 -27.98
CA LYS A 450 -23.61 -12.11 -28.59
C LYS A 450 -23.90 -13.45 -27.94
N CYS A 451 -22.89 -14.32 -27.74
CA CYS A 451 -23.07 -15.59 -27.05
C CYS A 451 -23.54 -15.42 -25.60
N ALA A 452 -23.10 -14.36 -24.92
CA ALA A 452 -23.52 -14.01 -23.57
C ALA A 452 -24.85 -13.22 -23.52
N SER A 453 -25.54 -13.04 -24.65
CA SER A 453 -26.81 -12.30 -24.75
C SER A 453 -26.76 -10.87 -24.17
N ILE A 454 -25.61 -10.17 -24.30
CA ILE A 454 -25.43 -8.80 -23.79
C ILE A 454 -25.21 -7.78 -24.92
N HIS A 455 -24.95 -8.25 -26.17
CA HIS A 455 -24.65 -7.39 -27.32
C HIS A 455 -25.72 -6.34 -27.59
N ASP A 456 -26.99 -6.73 -27.65
CA ASP A 456 -28.10 -5.85 -28.01
C ASP A 456 -28.24 -4.73 -26.98
N PHE A 457 -28.16 -5.07 -25.68
CA PHE A 457 -28.10 -4.06 -24.62
C PHE A 457 -26.91 -3.11 -24.78
N ILE A 458 -25.72 -3.60 -25.11
CA ILE A 458 -24.54 -2.74 -25.33
C ILE A 458 -24.77 -1.77 -26.48
N MET A 459 -25.42 -2.21 -27.55
CA MET A 459 -25.72 -1.37 -28.72
C MET A 459 -26.81 -0.31 -28.47
N GLU A 460 -27.63 -0.47 -27.44
CA GLU A 460 -28.60 0.53 -26.99
C GLU A 460 -27.96 1.68 -26.17
N LEU A 461 -26.72 1.47 -25.67
CA LEU A 461 -26.00 2.48 -24.91
C LEU A 461 -25.40 3.55 -25.85
N PRO A 462 -25.37 4.82 -25.42
CA PRO A 462 -24.85 5.92 -26.27
C PRO A 462 -23.44 5.68 -26.82
N ASP A 463 -22.55 5.10 -26.01
CA ASP A 463 -21.15 4.84 -26.34
C ASP A 463 -20.89 3.36 -26.70
N GLY A 464 -21.95 2.53 -26.76
CA GLY A 464 -21.83 1.12 -27.11
C GLY A 464 -20.81 0.37 -26.24
N TYR A 465 -19.85 -0.31 -26.87
CA TYR A 465 -18.78 -1.04 -26.18
C TYR A 465 -17.80 -0.15 -25.42
N ASP A 466 -17.67 1.12 -25.76
CA ASP A 466 -16.82 2.09 -25.08
C ASP A 466 -17.51 2.73 -23.87
N THR A 467 -18.73 2.29 -23.54
CA THR A 467 -19.44 2.74 -22.34
C THR A 467 -18.66 2.40 -21.07
N TYR A 468 -18.40 3.40 -20.24
CA TYR A 468 -17.67 3.30 -18.98
C TYR A 468 -18.55 2.70 -17.87
N VAL A 469 -18.09 1.61 -17.25
CA VAL A 469 -18.88 0.84 -16.28
C VAL A 469 -18.87 1.42 -14.85
N GLY A 470 -17.89 2.26 -14.51
CA GLY A 470 -17.66 2.79 -13.17
C GLY A 470 -17.01 1.78 -12.23
N GLU A 471 -16.62 2.25 -11.05
CA GLU A 471 -16.01 1.40 -10.03
C GLU A 471 -16.92 0.21 -9.70
N ARG A 472 -16.38 -1.02 -9.81
CA ARG A 472 -17.11 -2.30 -9.63
C ARG A 472 -18.40 -2.40 -10.45
N GLY A 473 -18.49 -1.66 -11.57
CA GLY A 473 -19.67 -1.69 -12.43
C GLY A 473 -20.94 -1.08 -11.80
N THR A 474 -20.80 -0.06 -10.97
CA THR A 474 -21.93 0.59 -10.26
C THR A 474 -23.03 1.12 -11.16
N ARG A 475 -22.74 1.33 -12.45
CA ARG A 475 -23.69 1.81 -13.46
C ARG A 475 -24.51 0.71 -14.12
N LEU A 476 -24.24 -0.56 -13.81
CA LEU A 476 -24.88 -1.72 -14.42
C LEU A 476 -25.71 -2.50 -13.42
N SER A 477 -26.80 -3.12 -13.88
CA SER A 477 -27.58 -4.07 -13.08
C SER A 477 -26.81 -5.35 -12.81
N GLY A 478 -27.21 -6.13 -11.79
CA GLY A 478 -26.60 -7.42 -11.48
C GLY A 478 -26.58 -8.38 -12.68
N GLY A 479 -27.69 -8.47 -13.41
CA GLY A 479 -27.80 -9.32 -14.60
C GLY A 479 -26.91 -8.86 -15.77
N GLN A 480 -26.71 -7.54 -15.93
CA GLN A 480 -25.78 -7.00 -16.94
C GLN A 480 -24.33 -7.32 -16.58
N LYS A 481 -23.93 -7.14 -15.32
CA LYS A 481 -22.60 -7.53 -14.84
C LYS A 481 -22.34 -9.02 -15.06
N GLN A 482 -23.32 -9.87 -14.73
CA GLN A 482 -23.20 -11.32 -14.88
C GLN A 482 -23.00 -11.71 -16.34
N ARG A 483 -23.77 -11.13 -17.28
CA ARG A 483 -23.61 -11.40 -18.71
C ARG A 483 -22.27 -10.93 -19.25
N ILE A 484 -21.71 -9.82 -18.76
CA ILE A 484 -20.34 -9.38 -19.09
C ILE A 484 -19.32 -10.39 -18.58
N SER A 485 -19.48 -10.92 -17.36
CA SER A 485 -18.61 -11.98 -16.82
C SER A 485 -18.69 -13.27 -17.66
N ILE A 486 -19.88 -13.65 -18.09
CA ILE A 486 -20.08 -14.79 -19.00
C ILE A 486 -19.39 -14.53 -20.35
N ALA A 487 -19.48 -13.31 -20.90
CA ALA A 487 -18.78 -12.94 -22.13
C ALA A 487 -17.25 -13.07 -22.01
N ARG A 488 -16.66 -12.72 -20.84
CA ARG A 488 -15.23 -12.98 -20.55
C ARG A 488 -14.88 -14.46 -20.70
N VAL A 489 -15.73 -15.35 -20.18
CA VAL A 489 -15.48 -16.80 -20.24
C VAL A 489 -15.69 -17.35 -21.64
N PHE A 490 -16.68 -16.86 -22.40
CA PHE A 490 -16.83 -17.20 -23.83
C PHE A 490 -15.58 -16.81 -24.64
N LEU A 491 -15.05 -15.62 -24.39
CA LEU A 491 -13.86 -15.12 -25.09
C LEU A 491 -12.61 -15.93 -24.72
N LYS A 492 -12.47 -16.35 -23.45
CA LYS A 492 -11.40 -17.22 -22.97
C LYS A 492 -11.49 -18.63 -23.56
N ASN A 493 -12.69 -19.16 -23.78
CA ASN A 493 -13.01 -20.46 -24.39
C ASN A 493 -12.30 -21.66 -23.72
N PRO A 494 -12.40 -21.86 -22.41
CA PRO A 494 -11.71 -22.93 -21.69
C PRO A 494 -12.43 -24.28 -21.83
N PRO A 495 -11.72 -25.44 -21.77
CA PRO A 495 -12.33 -26.77 -21.78
C PRO A 495 -13.02 -27.18 -20.47
N ILE A 496 -12.68 -26.51 -19.35
CA ILE A 496 -13.25 -26.78 -18.02
C ILE A 496 -13.94 -25.53 -17.52
N LEU A 497 -15.16 -25.66 -17.00
CA LEU A 497 -15.98 -24.60 -16.45
C LEU A 497 -16.33 -24.85 -15.00
N ILE A 498 -16.30 -23.80 -14.21
CA ILE A 498 -16.82 -23.73 -12.85
C ILE A 498 -17.90 -22.64 -12.83
N LEU A 499 -19.13 -23.01 -12.49
CA LEU A 499 -20.28 -22.12 -12.43
C LEU A 499 -20.74 -22.03 -10.97
N ASP A 500 -20.50 -20.89 -10.32
CA ASP A 500 -20.85 -20.66 -8.93
C ASP A 500 -22.07 -19.74 -8.87
N GLU A 501 -23.23 -20.29 -8.56
CA GLU A 501 -24.53 -19.62 -8.29
C GLU A 501 -24.82 -18.38 -9.18
N ALA A 502 -24.64 -18.49 -10.48
CA ALA A 502 -24.67 -17.37 -11.41
C ALA A 502 -26.03 -16.64 -11.54
N THR A 503 -27.07 -16.99 -10.79
CA THR A 503 -28.44 -16.49 -10.98
C THR A 503 -29.15 -16.00 -9.71
N SER A 504 -28.50 -15.95 -8.54
CA SER A 504 -29.13 -15.46 -7.31
C SER A 504 -29.42 -13.95 -7.39
N ALA A 505 -30.63 -13.55 -6.94
CA ALA A 505 -31.09 -12.15 -6.84
C ALA A 505 -31.34 -11.40 -8.17
N LEU A 506 -31.69 -12.10 -9.28
CA LEU A 506 -31.99 -11.51 -10.57
C LEU A 506 -33.49 -11.52 -10.86
N ASP A 507 -33.92 -10.59 -11.73
CA ASP A 507 -35.27 -10.62 -12.31
C ASP A 507 -35.45 -11.80 -13.29
N ASN A 508 -36.68 -12.27 -13.47
CA ASN A 508 -36.99 -13.48 -14.26
C ASN A 508 -36.51 -13.38 -15.74
N GLU A 509 -36.46 -12.19 -16.32
CA GLU A 509 -36.01 -12.01 -17.70
C GLU A 509 -34.47 -12.12 -17.81
N SER A 510 -33.74 -11.42 -16.97
CA SER A 510 -32.29 -11.52 -16.88
C SER A 510 -31.83 -12.95 -16.56
N GLU A 511 -32.56 -13.66 -15.70
CA GLU A 511 -32.29 -15.05 -15.38
C GLU A 511 -32.39 -15.96 -16.59
N ARG A 512 -33.45 -15.84 -17.44
CA ARG A 512 -33.59 -16.64 -18.67
C ARG A 512 -32.44 -16.41 -19.63
N TRP A 513 -32.00 -15.16 -19.81
CA TRP A 513 -30.89 -14.84 -20.69
C TRP A 513 -29.57 -15.43 -20.17
N ILE A 514 -29.33 -15.37 -18.87
CA ILE A 514 -28.13 -15.92 -18.24
C ILE A 514 -28.15 -17.44 -18.34
N GLN A 515 -29.26 -18.10 -18.03
CA GLN A 515 -29.38 -19.55 -18.11
C GLN A 515 -29.12 -20.04 -19.53
N LYS A 516 -29.73 -19.43 -20.54
CA LYS A 516 -29.48 -19.75 -21.96
C LYS A 516 -28.00 -19.57 -22.34
N SER A 517 -27.36 -18.52 -21.85
CA SER A 517 -25.93 -18.27 -22.11
C SER A 517 -25.03 -19.30 -21.42
N LEU A 518 -25.38 -19.73 -20.19
CA LEU A 518 -24.64 -20.77 -19.45
C LEU A 518 -24.80 -22.15 -20.10
N GLU A 519 -26.01 -22.51 -20.56
CA GLU A 519 -26.26 -23.74 -21.32
C GLU A 519 -25.42 -23.78 -22.61
N GLU A 520 -25.38 -22.67 -23.36
CA GLU A 520 -24.55 -22.56 -24.56
C GLU A 520 -23.07 -22.63 -24.22
N LEU A 521 -22.64 -22.00 -23.13
CA LEU A 521 -21.27 -22.02 -22.65
C LEU A 521 -20.82 -23.43 -22.23
N SER A 522 -21.71 -24.23 -21.64
CA SER A 522 -21.40 -25.57 -21.11
C SER A 522 -21.29 -26.64 -22.20
N LYS A 523 -21.78 -26.39 -23.43
CA LYS A 523 -21.73 -27.37 -24.53
C LYS A 523 -20.30 -27.81 -24.83
N ASN A 524 -20.11 -29.14 -24.87
CA ASN A 524 -18.81 -29.79 -25.17
C ASN A 524 -17.67 -29.40 -24.18
N ARG A 525 -17.99 -29.03 -22.95
CA ARG A 525 -17.04 -28.71 -21.90
C ARG A 525 -17.33 -29.47 -20.64
N THR A 526 -16.29 -29.76 -19.88
CA THR A 526 -16.46 -30.31 -18.52
C THR A 526 -16.93 -29.20 -17.61
N THR A 527 -18.11 -29.38 -17.00
CA THR A 527 -18.74 -28.32 -16.20
C THR A 527 -19.00 -28.78 -14.78
N ILE A 528 -18.57 -27.98 -13.82
CA ILE A 528 -18.87 -28.15 -12.40
C ILE A 528 -19.76 -26.98 -11.98
N THR A 529 -21.00 -27.26 -11.57
CA THR A 529 -21.97 -26.23 -11.19
C THR A 529 -22.30 -26.34 -9.73
N ILE A 530 -22.12 -25.25 -8.97
CA ILE A 530 -22.70 -25.10 -7.62
C ILE A 530 -24.12 -24.61 -7.83
N ALA A 531 -25.08 -25.47 -7.51
CA ALA A 531 -26.46 -25.19 -7.84
C ALA A 531 -27.30 -24.92 -6.58
N HIS A 532 -27.95 -23.76 -6.58
CA HIS A 532 -28.97 -23.37 -5.62
C HIS A 532 -30.37 -23.29 -6.25
N ARG A 533 -30.48 -23.54 -7.58
CA ARG A 533 -31.76 -23.55 -8.30
C ARG A 533 -32.01 -24.85 -9.02
N LEU A 534 -33.26 -25.29 -8.92
CA LEU A 534 -33.73 -26.57 -9.47
C LEU A 534 -33.54 -26.72 -10.97
N SER A 535 -33.66 -25.63 -11.75
CA SER A 535 -33.49 -25.64 -13.21
C SER A 535 -32.06 -26.04 -13.64
N THR A 536 -31.05 -25.57 -12.91
CA THR A 536 -29.64 -25.84 -13.20
C THR A 536 -29.22 -27.26 -12.79
N ILE A 537 -29.89 -27.84 -11.79
CA ILE A 537 -29.58 -29.17 -11.27
C ILE A 537 -30.13 -30.27 -12.18
N ARG A 538 -31.33 -30.05 -12.75
CA ARG A 538 -32.09 -31.06 -13.45
C ARG A 538 -31.39 -31.60 -14.70
N ASP A 539 -30.67 -30.75 -15.40
CA ASP A 539 -30.07 -31.05 -16.69
C ASP A 539 -28.59 -31.50 -16.59
N ALA A 540 -28.06 -31.64 -15.35
CA ALA A 540 -26.71 -32.16 -15.13
C ALA A 540 -26.67 -33.68 -15.41
N ASP A 541 -25.57 -34.16 -16.00
CA ASP A 541 -25.33 -35.60 -16.24
C ASP A 541 -25.27 -36.40 -14.93
N GLU A 542 -24.74 -35.76 -13.86
CA GLU A 542 -24.68 -36.31 -12.52
C GLU A 542 -24.85 -35.21 -11.46
N ILE A 543 -25.59 -35.51 -10.42
CA ILE A 543 -25.76 -34.66 -9.25
C ILE A 543 -25.03 -35.32 -8.08
N ILE A 544 -24.24 -34.53 -7.35
CA ILE A 544 -23.51 -34.98 -6.18
C ILE A 544 -24.00 -34.17 -4.99
N VAL A 545 -24.59 -34.86 -4.01
CA VAL A 545 -25.08 -34.26 -2.77
C VAL A 545 -23.98 -34.30 -1.72
N ILE A 546 -23.52 -33.11 -1.28
CA ILE A 546 -22.45 -32.95 -0.31
C ILE A 546 -23.04 -32.49 1.01
N THR A 547 -22.69 -33.20 2.08
CA THR A 547 -23.04 -32.90 3.47
C THR A 547 -21.76 -32.70 4.29
N GLU A 548 -21.87 -32.43 5.58
CA GLU A 548 -20.73 -32.32 6.51
C GLU A 548 -19.92 -33.63 6.59
N ASP A 549 -20.58 -34.79 6.38
CA ASP A 549 -19.95 -36.11 6.40
C ASP A 549 -19.32 -36.52 5.05
N GLY A 550 -19.39 -35.68 4.03
CA GLY A 550 -18.85 -35.94 2.69
C GLY A 550 -19.96 -36.12 1.64
N ILE A 551 -19.74 -37.01 0.64
CA ILE A 551 -20.70 -37.28 -0.43
C ILE A 551 -21.79 -38.20 0.13
N ALA A 552 -23.02 -37.67 0.28
CA ALA A 552 -24.15 -38.41 0.78
C ALA A 552 -24.88 -39.23 -0.31
N GLU A 553 -25.06 -38.61 -1.48
CA GLU A 553 -25.78 -39.21 -2.63
C GLU A 553 -25.16 -38.80 -3.94
N ARG A 554 -25.26 -39.66 -4.95
CA ARG A 554 -24.88 -39.33 -6.34
C ARG A 554 -25.76 -40.08 -7.32
N GLY A 555 -26.09 -39.42 -8.43
CA GLY A 555 -26.92 -39.99 -9.49
C GLY A 555 -27.57 -38.91 -10.35
N THR A 556 -28.44 -39.31 -11.26
CA THR A 556 -29.26 -38.40 -12.06
C THR A 556 -30.42 -37.83 -11.25
N HIS A 557 -31.01 -36.75 -11.71
CA HIS A 557 -32.20 -36.15 -11.08
C HIS A 557 -33.32 -37.17 -10.80
N ALA A 558 -33.63 -38.03 -11.79
CA ALA A 558 -34.69 -39.02 -11.66
C ALA A 558 -34.35 -40.12 -10.65
N GLU A 559 -33.12 -40.61 -10.62
CA GLU A 559 -32.64 -41.61 -9.68
C GLU A 559 -32.68 -41.11 -8.25
N LEU A 560 -32.18 -39.89 -8.00
CA LEU A 560 -32.12 -39.30 -6.67
C LEU A 560 -33.53 -38.97 -6.11
N LEU A 561 -34.46 -38.54 -6.95
CA LEU A 561 -35.85 -38.39 -6.54
C LEU A 561 -36.50 -39.71 -6.17
N ALA A 562 -36.21 -40.76 -6.93
CA ALA A 562 -36.76 -42.11 -6.66
C ALA A 562 -36.20 -42.70 -5.35
N GLN A 563 -34.98 -42.36 -4.96
CA GLN A 563 -34.37 -42.77 -3.68
C GLN A 563 -35.04 -42.13 -2.45
N ASN A 564 -35.77 -41.00 -2.64
CA ASN A 564 -36.43 -40.24 -1.59
C ASN A 564 -35.52 -39.90 -0.39
N GLY A 565 -34.25 -39.60 -0.68
CA GLY A 565 -33.21 -39.31 0.31
C GLY A 565 -33.00 -37.81 0.54
N VAL A 566 -31.77 -37.43 0.83
CA VAL A 566 -31.37 -36.04 1.12
C VAL A 566 -31.69 -35.10 -0.04
N TYR A 567 -31.40 -35.53 -1.29
CA TYR A 567 -31.72 -34.76 -2.49
C TYR A 567 -33.24 -34.50 -2.63
N ALA A 568 -34.05 -35.52 -2.45
CA ALA A 568 -35.48 -35.38 -2.56
C ALA A 568 -36.04 -34.43 -1.48
N ALA A 569 -35.46 -34.44 -0.28
CA ALA A 569 -35.81 -33.49 0.78
C ALA A 569 -35.49 -32.04 0.38
N TYR A 570 -34.32 -31.80 -0.20
CA TYR A 570 -33.95 -30.47 -0.72
C TYR A 570 -34.82 -30.02 -1.90
N TYR A 571 -35.21 -30.96 -2.76
CA TYR A 571 -36.03 -30.65 -3.92
C TYR A 571 -37.45 -30.22 -3.54
N ASN A 572 -37.98 -30.78 -2.44
CA ASN A 572 -39.34 -30.54 -1.96
C ASN A 572 -39.48 -29.36 -0.97
N MET A 573 -38.33 -28.73 -0.55
CA MET A 573 -38.30 -27.49 0.23
C MET A 573 -38.44 -26.26 -0.68
#